data_76311bfff903b1b6c52cb947a7430c2b
#
_entry.id   76311bfff903b1b6c52cb947a7430c2b
#
_cell.length_a   1.000
_cell.length_b   1.000
_cell.length_c   1.000
_cell.angle_alpha   90.00
_cell.angle_beta   90.00
_cell.angle_gamma   90.00
#
_symmetry.space_group_name_H-M   'P 1'
#
loop_
_entity.id
_entity.type
_entity.pdbx_description
1 polymer ?
#
loop_
_entity_poly.entity_id
_entity_poly.type
_entity_poly.pdbx_seq_one_letter_code
_entity_poly.pdbx_strand_id
1 'polypeptide(L)'
;MTRERVVIDTNVLISGLLSASSTPARAVEKAVTTAQLVATMATLRELIETLHASKFDRYVRRERRDALLERVASLVEIIDVLQSIRASRDPKDDKFLEAAVNGRADVIVTGDKDLLDLNPFRGIAIMTPAGYLARDTPIP
;
A
#
# COMPACT_ATOMS: atom_id res chain seq x y z
N MET A 1 -2.62 -0.62 -23.20
CA MET A 1 -3.23 -1.27 -22.03
C MET A 1 -2.76 -0.59 -20.77
N THR A 2 -3.69 -0.36 -19.87
CA THR A 2 -3.35 0.26 -18.59
C THR A 2 -2.89 -0.81 -17.61
N ARG A 3 -1.88 -0.46 -16.81
CA ARG A 3 -1.46 -1.30 -15.71
C ARG A 3 -2.54 -1.37 -14.64
N GLU A 4 -2.59 -2.49 -13.94
CA GLU A 4 -3.38 -2.59 -12.72
C GLU A 4 -2.90 -1.52 -11.74
N ARG A 5 -3.84 -0.91 -11.02
CA ARG A 5 -3.54 0.16 -10.06
C ARG A 5 -3.74 -0.39 -8.66
N VAL A 6 -2.72 -0.24 -7.80
CA VAL A 6 -2.66 -0.91 -6.51
C VAL A 6 -2.34 0.07 -5.40
N VAL A 7 -3.11 -0.01 -4.30
CA VAL A 7 -2.81 0.66 -3.05
C VAL A 7 -2.24 -0.37 -2.08
N ILE A 8 -1.12 -0.08 -1.45
CA ILE A 8 -0.51 -0.96 -0.46
C ILE A 8 -0.55 -0.27 0.90
N ASP A 9 -1.09 -0.97 1.89
CA ASP A 9 -1.15 -0.54 3.28
C ASP A 9 0.27 -0.26 3.81
N THR A 10 0.38 0.74 4.68
CA THR A 10 1.64 1.15 5.30
C THR A 10 2.39 -0.02 5.94
N ASN A 11 1.70 -0.87 6.71
CA ASN A 11 2.37 -1.98 7.40
C ASN A 11 2.92 -3.02 6.44
N VAL A 12 2.23 -3.26 5.32
CA VAL A 12 2.72 -4.16 4.28
C VAL A 12 3.97 -3.57 3.62
N LEU A 13 3.95 -2.28 3.29
CA LEU A 13 5.11 -1.61 2.71
C LEU A 13 6.32 -1.69 3.64
N ILE A 14 6.13 -1.38 4.92
CA ILE A 14 7.23 -1.40 5.90
C ILE A 14 7.77 -2.82 6.06
N SER A 15 6.90 -3.81 6.22
CA SER A 15 7.33 -5.20 6.31
C SER A 15 8.10 -5.63 5.07
N GLY A 16 7.64 -5.21 3.90
CA GLY A 16 8.30 -5.51 2.64
C GLY A 16 9.66 -4.83 2.50
N LEU A 17 9.80 -3.62 3.04
CA LEU A 17 11.06 -2.87 2.97
C LEU A 17 12.10 -3.40 3.98
N LEU A 18 11.66 -3.93 5.11
CA LEU A 18 12.54 -4.40 6.17
C LEU A 18 12.99 -5.85 6.04
N SER A 19 12.29 -6.66 5.25
CA SER A 19 12.58 -8.09 5.14
C SER A 19 12.45 -8.55 3.68
N ALA A 20 13.58 -8.67 3.00
CA ALA A 20 13.65 -8.90 1.55
C ALA A 20 13.02 -10.22 1.07
N SER A 21 12.94 -11.24 1.92
CA SER A 21 12.42 -12.57 1.54
C SER A 21 11.01 -12.86 2.05
N SER A 22 10.39 -11.89 2.74
CA SER A 22 9.07 -12.08 3.34
C SER A 22 7.96 -12.08 2.28
N THR A 23 6.79 -12.60 2.66
CA THR A 23 5.60 -12.53 1.82
C THR A 23 5.22 -11.09 1.48
N PRO A 24 5.20 -10.14 2.44
CA PRO A 24 5.00 -8.74 2.09
C PRO A 24 6.02 -8.19 1.10
N ALA A 25 7.31 -8.53 1.25
CA ALA A 25 8.34 -8.07 0.32
C ALA A 25 8.09 -8.58 -1.10
N ARG A 26 7.69 -9.83 -1.23
CA ARG A 26 7.40 -10.42 -2.53
C ARG A 26 6.16 -9.79 -3.17
N ALA A 27 5.16 -9.48 -2.37
CA ALA A 27 3.96 -8.78 -2.85
C ALA A 27 4.29 -7.36 -3.32
N VAL A 28 5.09 -6.63 -2.56
CA VAL A 28 5.54 -5.29 -2.95
C VAL A 28 6.34 -5.35 -4.25
N GLU A 29 7.26 -6.30 -4.37
CA GLU A 29 8.06 -6.47 -5.60
C GLU A 29 7.19 -6.76 -6.81
N LYS A 30 6.21 -7.64 -6.67
CA LYS A 30 5.25 -7.92 -7.74
C LYS A 30 4.49 -6.66 -8.16
N ALA A 31 4.00 -5.91 -7.20
CA ALA A 31 3.25 -4.69 -7.48
C ALA A 31 4.12 -3.63 -8.17
N VAL A 32 5.35 -3.47 -7.71
CA VAL A 32 6.30 -2.50 -8.30
C VAL A 32 6.63 -2.87 -9.76
N THR A 33 6.78 -4.16 -10.05
CA THR A 33 7.19 -4.60 -11.39
C THR A 33 6.03 -4.73 -12.36
N THR A 34 4.82 -5.02 -11.88
CA THR A 34 3.70 -5.33 -12.77
C THR A 34 2.53 -4.35 -12.71
N ALA A 35 2.51 -3.46 -11.73
CA ALA A 35 1.38 -2.56 -11.49
C ALA A 35 1.84 -1.12 -11.30
N GLN A 36 0.87 -0.21 -11.22
CA GLN A 36 1.10 1.18 -10.84
C GLN A 36 0.70 1.35 -9.37
N LEU A 37 1.64 1.70 -8.53
CA LEU A 37 1.35 2.04 -7.13
C LEU A 37 0.67 3.40 -7.06
N VAL A 38 -0.36 3.50 -6.23
CA VAL A 38 -1.15 4.72 -6.04
C VAL A 38 -1.11 5.08 -4.56
N ALA A 39 -0.94 6.36 -4.26
CA ALA A 39 -0.93 6.87 -2.89
C ALA A 39 -1.52 8.27 -2.85
N THR A 40 -1.90 8.71 -1.65
CA THR A 40 -2.27 10.10 -1.39
C THR A 40 -1.21 10.70 -0.47
N MET A 41 -1.26 12.01 -0.29
CA MET A 41 -0.38 12.65 0.68
C MET A 41 -0.61 12.12 2.09
N ALA A 42 -1.86 11.77 2.44
CA ALA A 42 -2.17 11.20 3.75
C ALA A 42 -1.52 9.83 3.96
N THR A 43 -1.60 8.93 2.97
CA THR A 43 -0.98 7.61 3.08
C THR A 43 0.54 7.70 3.06
N LEU A 44 1.08 8.58 2.25
CA LEU A 44 2.53 8.79 2.17
C LEU A 44 3.08 9.37 3.48
N ARG A 45 2.35 10.32 4.07
CA ARG A 45 2.74 10.90 5.37
C ARG A 45 2.76 9.83 6.46
N GLU A 46 1.75 8.96 6.51
CA GLU A 46 1.73 7.86 7.47
C GLU A 46 2.93 6.93 7.29
N LEU A 47 3.29 6.63 6.06
CA LEU A 47 4.46 5.80 5.77
C LEU A 47 5.74 6.47 6.32
N ILE A 48 5.92 7.76 6.05
CA ILE A 48 7.09 8.51 6.52
C ILE A 48 7.14 8.50 8.05
N GLU A 49 6.05 8.85 8.72
CA GLU A 49 5.98 8.90 10.17
C GLU A 49 6.23 7.53 10.80
N THR A 50 5.62 6.49 10.24
CA THR A 50 5.76 5.14 10.79
C THR A 50 7.17 4.61 10.60
N LEU A 51 7.76 4.81 9.45
CA LEU A 51 9.10 4.31 9.16
C LEU A 51 10.17 5.01 10.01
N HIS A 52 9.95 6.28 10.35
CA HIS A 52 10.85 7.03 11.23
C HIS A 52 10.54 6.89 12.72
N ALA A 53 9.58 6.03 13.09
CA ALA A 53 9.29 5.77 14.50
C ALA A 53 10.51 5.19 15.21
N SER A 54 10.72 5.62 16.47
CA SER A 54 11.91 5.25 17.25
C SER A 54 12.10 3.75 17.43
N LYS A 55 11.01 2.97 17.35
CA LYS A 55 11.09 1.51 17.48
C LYS A 55 11.93 0.85 16.37
N PHE A 56 12.17 1.55 15.26
CA PHE A 56 12.98 1.03 14.16
C PHE A 56 14.45 1.47 14.22
N ASP A 57 14.82 2.37 15.15
CA ASP A 57 16.17 2.92 15.23
C ASP A 57 17.25 1.84 15.40
N ARG A 58 16.91 0.75 16.08
CA ARG A 58 17.83 -0.38 16.30
C ARG A 58 18.11 -1.19 15.04
N TYR A 59 17.16 -1.22 14.10
CA TYR A 59 17.15 -2.20 13.02
C TYR A 59 17.47 -1.59 11.67
N VAL A 60 17.17 -0.29 11.51
CA VAL A 60 17.31 0.35 10.20
C VAL A 60 17.97 1.71 10.38
N ARG A 61 19.09 1.90 9.69
CA ARG A 61 19.76 3.20 9.68
C ARG A 61 18.89 4.25 9.02
N ARG A 62 19.02 5.49 9.48
CA ARG A 62 18.25 6.61 8.95
C ARG A 62 18.44 6.79 7.44
N GLU A 63 19.71 6.68 6.99
CA GLU A 63 20.04 6.83 5.57
C GLU A 63 19.33 5.77 4.71
N ARG A 64 19.23 4.54 5.23
CA ARG A 64 18.53 3.47 4.54
C ARG A 64 17.02 3.76 4.48
N ARG A 65 16.44 4.27 5.55
CA ARG A 65 15.01 4.66 5.57
C ARG A 65 14.74 5.75 4.54
N ASP A 66 15.59 6.76 4.49
CA ASP A 66 15.46 7.86 3.54
C ASP A 66 15.57 7.35 2.09
N ALA A 67 16.51 6.45 1.82
CA ALA A 67 16.65 5.84 0.50
C ALA A 67 15.41 5.03 0.09
N LEU A 68 14.83 4.28 1.03
CA LEU A 68 13.61 3.51 0.78
C LEU A 68 12.43 4.43 0.48
N LEU A 69 12.30 5.54 1.23
CA LEU A 69 11.24 6.52 1.00
C LEU A 69 11.40 7.20 -0.36
N GLU A 70 12.62 7.54 -0.75
CA GLU A 70 12.88 8.10 -2.08
C GLU A 70 12.46 7.14 -3.19
N ARG A 71 12.76 5.86 -3.02
CA ARG A 71 12.37 4.84 -3.99
C ARG A 71 10.85 4.73 -4.10
N VAL A 72 10.15 4.66 -2.97
CA VAL A 72 8.69 4.62 -2.96
C VAL A 72 8.13 5.87 -3.63
N ALA A 73 8.62 7.05 -3.27
CA ALA A 73 8.14 8.30 -3.84
C ALA A 73 8.33 8.37 -5.36
N SER A 74 9.40 7.75 -5.88
CA SER A 74 9.64 7.70 -7.32
C SER A 74 8.72 6.73 -8.07
N LEU A 75 8.11 5.77 -7.37
CA LEU A 75 7.30 4.72 -7.97
C LEU A 75 5.80 4.96 -7.84
N VAL A 76 5.36 5.77 -6.87
CA VAL A 76 3.94 6.00 -6.64
C VAL A 76 3.41 7.14 -7.51
N GLU A 77 2.15 7.01 -7.91
CA GLU A 77 1.39 8.13 -8.45
C GLU A 77 0.63 8.77 -7.29
N ILE A 78 0.87 10.04 -7.04
CA ILE A 78 0.20 10.78 -5.97
C ILE A 78 -1.14 11.28 -6.47
N ILE A 79 -2.21 10.90 -5.76
CA ILE A 79 -3.59 11.18 -6.16
C ILE A 79 -4.19 12.24 -5.23
N ASP A 80 -4.92 13.18 -5.82
CA ASP A 80 -5.70 14.15 -5.06
C ASP A 80 -6.99 13.49 -4.55
N VAL A 81 -7.33 13.78 -3.28
CA VAL A 81 -8.55 13.27 -2.69
C VAL A 81 -9.69 14.25 -2.98
N LEU A 82 -10.53 13.89 -3.91
CA LEU A 82 -11.71 14.67 -4.27
C LEU A 82 -12.96 14.20 -3.52
N GLN A 83 -12.99 12.93 -3.13
CA GLN A 83 -14.10 12.31 -2.42
C GLN A 83 -13.62 11.71 -1.10
N SER A 84 -14.18 12.19 0.00
CA SER A 84 -13.91 11.65 1.33
C SER A 84 -14.66 10.33 1.54
N ILE A 85 -14.01 9.38 2.20
CA ILE A 85 -14.57 8.06 2.48
C ILE A 85 -14.57 7.81 3.99
N ARG A 86 -15.71 7.35 4.51
CA ARG A 86 -15.86 6.95 5.91
C ARG A 86 -16.57 5.61 5.94
N ALA A 87 -15.82 4.53 5.99
CA ALA A 87 -16.38 3.19 5.85
C ALA A 87 -15.73 2.14 6.76
N SER A 88 -14.47 2.31 7.15
CA SER A 88 -13.81 1.34 8.01
C SER A 88 -14.22 1.51 9.47
N ARG A 89 -14.24 0.41 10.23
CA ARG A 89 -14.45 0.43 11.68
C ARG A 89 -13.38 1.26 12.38
N ASP A 90 -12.16 1.24 11.86
CA ASP A 90 -11.09 2.12 12.34
C ASP A 90 -10.95 3.29 11.36
N PRO A 91 -11.28 4.52 11.78
CA PRO A 91 -11.20 5.68 10.89
C PRO A 91 -9.79 5.93 10.32
N LYS A 92 -8.75 5.44 10.97
CA LYS A 92 -7.38 5.57 10.48
C LYS A 92 -7.16 4.82 9.18
N ASP A 93 -7.98 3.81 8.89
CA ASP A 93 -7.86 3.01 7.67
C ASP A 93 -8.58 3.63 6.48
N ASP A 94 -9.45 4.60 6.72
CA ASP A 94 -10.21 5.24 5.65
C ASP A 94 -9.33 5.91 4.61
N LYS A 95 -8.13 6.36 4.99
CA LYS A 95 -7.19 6.97 4.04
C LYS A 95 -6.80 6.02 2.89
N PHE A 96 -6.76 4.71 3.16
CA PHE A 96 -6.45 3.71 2.12
C PHE A 96 -7.63 3.53 1.17
N LEU A 97 -8.84 3.57 1.70
CA LEU A 97 -10.05 3.56 0.88
C LEU A 97 -10.14 4.81 0.02
N GLU A 98 -9.81 5.98 0.59
CA GLU A 98 -9.76 7.23 -0.14
C GLU A 98 -8.75 7.19 -1.28
N ALA A 99 -7.56 6.66 -1.01
CA ALA A 99 -6.53 6.50 -2.03
C ALA A 99 -7.01 5.59 -3.16
N ALA A 100 -7.67 4.49 -2.81
CA ALA A 100 -8.14 3.52 -3.79
C ALA A 100 -9.30 4.07 -4.63
N VAL A 101 -10.28 4.71 -4.01
CA VAL A 101 -11.42 5.26 -4.74
C VAL A 101 -11.00 6.42 -5.63
N ASN A 102 -10.30 7.40 -5.07
CA ASN A 102 -9.88 8.59 -5.82
C ASN A 102 -8.80 8.25 -6.86
N GLY A 103 -7.97 7.26 -6.58
CA GLY A 103 -6.91 6.81 -7.48
C GLY A 103 -7.36 5.76 -8.49
N ARG A 104 -8.61 5.36 -8.48
CA ARG A 104 -9.15 4.31 -9.36
C ARG A 104 -8.35 3.02 -9.26
N ALA A 105 -8.03 2.63 -8.03
CA ALA A 105 -7.30 1.40 -7.81
C ALA A 105 -8.17 0.17 -8.09
N ASP A 106 -7.52 -0.89 -8.53
CA ASP A 106 -8.16 -2.19 -8.73
C ASP A 106 -8.06 -3.05 -7.47
N VAL A 107 -7.01 -2.86 -6.68
CA VAL A 107 -6.68 -3.69 -5.54
C VAL A 107 -6.11 -2.86 -4.40
N ILE A 108 -6.49 -3.22 -3.16
CA ILE A 108 -5.80 -2.80 -1.94
C ILE A 108 -5.15 -4.03 -1.34
N VAL A 109 -3.85 -3.97 -1.07
CA VAL A 109 -3.10 -5.04 -0.41
C VAL A 109 -2.89 -4.66 1.04
N THR A 110 -3.41 -5.44 1.97
CA THR A 110 -3.40 -5.14 3.40
C THR A 110 -3.43 -6.41 4.24
N GLY A 111 -2.92 -6.33 5.46
CA GLY A 111 -3.10 -7.36 6.47
C GLY A 111 -4.14 -6.99 7.52
N ASP A 112 -4.72 -5.81 7.42
CA ASP A 112 -5.67 -5.30 8.42
C ASP A 112 -7.05 -5.91 8.22
N LYS A 113 -7.55 -6.57 9.28
CA LYS A 113 -8.84 -7.22 9.25
C LYS A 113 -9.99 -6.25 8.95
N ASP A 114 -9.94 -5.04 9.50
CA ASP A 114 -11.03 -4.07 9.30
C ASP A 114 -11.16 -3.66 7.83
N LEU A 115 -10.04 -3.59 7.11
CA LEU A 115 -10.08 -3.35 5.67
C LEU A 115 -10.49 -4.61 4.90
N LEU A 116 -9.93 -5.76 5.27
CA LEU A 116 -10.25 -7.03 4.61
C LEU A 116 -11.73 -7.37 4.68
N ASP A 117 -12.39 -7.02 5.79
CA ASP A 117 -13.82 -7.27 5.98
C ASP A 117 -14.70 -6.46 5.02
N LEU A 118 -14.15 -5.42 4.40
CA LEU A 118 -14.87 -4.59 3.43
C LEU A 118 -14.78 -5.12 1.99
N ASN A 119 -14.04 -6.18 1.76
CA ASN A 119 -13.82 -6.71 0.40
C ASN A 119 -15.09 -7.34 -0.21
N PRO A 120 -15.47 -7.00 -1.45
CA PRO A 120 -14.96 -5.89 -2.23
C PRO A 120 -15.59 -4.56 -1.82
N PHE A 121 -14.84 -3.47 -2.00
CA PHE A 121 -15.34 -2.15 -1.69
C PHE A 121 -15.47 -1.34 -2.98
N ARG A 122 -16.69 -1.03 -3.37
CA ARG A 122 -16.99 -0.29 -4.62
C ARG A 122 -16.29 -0.90 -5.84
N GLY A 123 -16.25 -2.24 -5.91
CA GLY A 123 -15.58 -2.95 -6.99
C GLY A 123 -14.07 -3.09 -6.83
N ILE A 124 -13.49 -2.53 -5.77
CA ILE A 124 -12.07 -2.65 -5.48
C ILE A 124 -11.83 -3.92 -4.65
N ALA A 125 -10.97 -4.81 -5.13
CA ALA A 125 -10.62 -6.01 -4.37
C ALA A 125 -9.71 -5.64 -3.21
N ILE A 126 -9.94 -6.23 -2.04
CA ILE A 126 -9.07 -6.03 -0.87
C ILE A 126 -8.56 -7.40 -0.45
N MET A 127 -7.23 -7.56 -0.41
CA MET A 127 -6.63 -8.87 -0.17
C MET A 127 -5.31 -8.77 0.59
N THR A 128 -4.92 -9.90 1.18
CA THR A 128 -3.65 -10.00 1.88
C THR A 128 -2.49 -10.07 0.90
N PRO A 129 -1.24 -9.81 1.37
CA PRO A 129 -0.07 -10.03 0.53
C PRO A 129 -0.01 -11.44 -0.05
N ALA A 130 -0.31 -12.47 0.74
CA ALA A 130 -0.35 -13.84 0.25
C ALA A 130 -1.40 -14.04 -0.82
N GLY A 131 -2.58 -13.46 -0.63
CA GLY A 131 -3.67 -13.52 -1.61
C GLY A 131 -3.29 -12.81 -2.91
N TYR A 132 -2.62 -11.68 -2.81
CA TYR A 132 -2.16 -10.93 -3.98
C TYR A 132 -1.14 -11.74 -4.79
N LEU A 133 -0.23 -12.42 -4.10
CA LEU A 133 0.78 -13.26 -4.77
C LEU A 133 0.17 -14.50 -5.41
N ALA A 134 -0.86 -15.08 -4.77
CA ALA A 134 -1.44 -16.35 -5.22
C ALA A 134 -2.38 -16.20 -6.40
N ARG A 135 -2.91 -15.00 -6.64
CA ARG A 135 -3.84 -14.79 -7.76
C ARG A 135 -3.09 -14.74 -9.09
N ASP A 136 -3.79 -15.10 -10.14
CA ASP A 136 -3.24 -14.98 -11.49
C ASP A 136 -3.06 -13.50 -11.84
N THR A 137 -2.01 -13.22 -12.63
CA THR A 137 -1.82 -11.89 -13.16
C THR A 137 -3.00 -11.57 -14.08
N PRO A 138 -3.64 -10.39 -13.92
CA PRO A 138 -4.74 -10.01 -14.79
C PRO A 138 -4.32 -10.07 -16.25
N ILE A 139 -5.18 -10.63 -17.06
CA ILE A 139 -4.96 -10.65 -18.52
C ILE A 139 -5.18 -9.23 -19.02
N PRO A 140 -4.21 -8.66 -19.72
CA PRO A 140 -4.34 -7.33 -20.27
C PRO A 140 -5.53 -7.20 -21.22
#